data_aa44052a6e8cb6a0928783db13080477
#
_entry.id   aa44052a6e8cb6a0928783db13080477
#
_cell.length_a   1.000
_cell.length_b   1.000
_cell.length_c   1.000
_cell.angle_alpha   90.00
_cell.angle_beta   90.00
_cell.angle_gamma   90.00
#
_symmetry.space_group_name_H-M   'P 1'
#
loop_
_entity.id
_entity.type
_entity.pdbx_description
1 polymer ?
#
loop_
_entity_poly.entity_id
_entity_poly.type
_entity_poly.pdbx_seq_one_letter_code
_entity_poly.pdbx_strand_id
1 'polypeptide(L)'
;APLSESAMQITIPTGRYMNSINQLGTTTPQQTQVSERSFVNKTGETTYSQTSEIINTPNSATMQVSSLSRLLNDAAVRAETRDAITNRDGLAAIAQSTAHELYGESYTRNKAIHDAEVPNSDDSQRLAQAKQATAFTNGQGSNPFKGMSRDQLALIAYDDSGAFTVNERRAALSEA
;
A
#
# COMPACT_ATOMS: atom_id res chain seq x y z
N ALA A 1 -54.95 34.10 -4.02
CA ALA A 1 -54.03 33.82 -5.12
C ALA A 1 -53.00 32.76 -4.65
N PRO A 2 -52.99 31.57 -5.24
CA PRO A 2 -52.02 30.54 -4.86
C PRO A 2 -50.67 30.75 -5.57
N LEU A 3 -49.59 30.67 -4.84
CA LEU A 3 -48.23 30.71 -5.32
C LEU A 3 -47.88 29.39 -6.02
N SER A 4 -47.47 29.50 -7.27
CA SER A 4 -47.04 28.43 -8.14
C SER A 4 -45.68 27.91 -7.69
N GLU A 5 -45.66 26.62 -7.33
CA GLU A 5 -44.45 25.86 -6.97
C GLU A 5 -43.85 25.33 -8.30
N SER A 6 -42.79 25.98 -8.77
CA SER A 6 -42.01 25.51 -9.90
C SER A 6 -41.02 24.43 -9.43
N ALA A 7 -41.38 23.17 -9.66
CA ALA A 7 -40.50 22.04 -9.49
C ALA A 7 -39.39 22.08 -10.57
N MET A 8 -38.16 22.40 -10.17
CA MET A 8 -37.00 22.33 -11.00
C MET A 8 -36.51 20.88 -11.07
N GLN A 9 -36.85 20.20 -12.18
CA GLN A 9 -36.33 18.87 -12.46
C GLN A 9 -34.88 18.96 -12.87
N ILE A 10 -34.00 18.45 -12.03
CA ILE A 10 -32.59 18.29 -12.35
C ILE A 10 -32.42 16.97 -13.11
N THR A 11 -32.23 17.07 -14.42
CA THR A 11 -31.89 15.95 -15.28
C THR A 11 -30.40 15.63 -15.09
N ILE A 12 -30.10 14.49 -14.48
CA ILE A 12 -28.72 13.98 -14.36
C ILE A 12 -28.36 13.29 -15.67
N PRO A 13 -27.33 13.71 -16.40
CA PRO A 13 -26.84 12.98 -17.55
C PRO A 13 -26.13 11.70 -17.10
N THR A 14 -26.71 10.57 -17.50
CA THR A 14 -26.08 9.24 -17.35
C THR A 14 -24.91 9.15 -18.31
N GLY A 15 -23.74 9.58 -17.87
CA GLY A 15 -22.48 9.36 -18.57
C GLY A 15 -22.07 7.90 -18.37
N ARG A 16 -22.17 7.12 -19.45
CA ARG A 16 -21.60 5.78 -19.52
C ARG A 16 -20.07 5.91 -19.49
N TYR A 17 -19.47 5.64 -18.37
CA TYR A 17 -18.04 5.34 -18.33
C TYR A 17 -17.86 3.90 -18.82
N MET A 18 -17.39 3.77 -20.05
CA MET A 18 -16.93 2.49 -20.59
C MET A 18 -15.70 2.04 -19.79
N ASN A 19 -15.91 1.02 -18.98
CA ASN A 19 -14.86 0.28 -18.31
C ASN A 19 -14.11 -0.53 -19.39
N SER A 20 -13.02 0.02 -19.91
CA SER A 20 -12.07 -0.73 -20.72
C SER A 20 -11.25 -1.62 -19.80
N ILE A 21 -11.82 -2.76 -19.43
CA ILE A 21 -11.04 -3.83 -18.85
C ILE A 21 -10.24 -4.45 -20.01
N ASN A 22 -8.98 -4.15 -20.01
CA ASN A 22 -7.97 -4.74 -20.87
C ASN A 22 -8.06 -6.27 -20.76
N GLN A 23 -8.33 -6.91 -21.89
CA GLN A 23 -8.16 -8.34 -22.05
C GLN A 23 -6.69 -8.69 -21.79
N LEU A 24 -6.41 -9.30 -20.64
CA LEU A 24 -5.17 -10.05 -20.50
C LEU A 24 -5.29 -11.29 -21.38
N GLY A 25 -4.53 -11.28 -22.47
CA GLY A 25 -4.35 -12.42 -23.33
C GLY A 25 -3.85 -13.62 -22.52
N THR A 26 -4.59 -14.71 -22.64
CA THR A 26 -4.16 -16.04 -22.23
C THR A 26 -2.97 -16.45 -23.09
N THR A 27 -1.75 -16.25 -22.59
CA THR A 27 -0.58 -16.90 -23.12
C THR A 27 -0.43 -18.26 -22.47
N THR A 28 -0.74 -19.28 -23.22
CA THR A 28 -0.40 -20.68 -22.94
C THR A 28 1.09 -20.82 -22.69
N PRO A 29 1.55 -21.49 -21.62
CA PRO A 29 2.97 -21.74 -21.46
C PRO A 29 3.43 -22.74 -22.51
N GLN A 30 4.28 -22.28 -23.42
CA GLN A 30 5.02 -23.13 -24.35
C GLN A 30 6.01 -23.95 -23.52
N GLN A 31 5.84 -25.27 -23.54
CA GLN A 31 6.82 -26.23 -23.05
C GLN A 31 8.12 -26.06 -23.85
N THR A 32 9.12 -25.49 -23.19
CA THR A 32 10.49 -25.54 -23.72
C THR A 32 11.06 -26.92 -23.41
N GLN A 33 11.17 -27.75 -24.41
CA GLN A 33 11.92 -29.00 -24.34
C GLN A 33 13.38 -28.64 -24.07
N VAL A 34 13.86 -28.98 -22.91
CA VAL A 34 15.28 -28.94 -22.59
C VAL A 34 15.89 -30.20 -23.18
N SER A 35 16.69 -30.04 -24.24
CA SER A 35 17.54 -31.09 -24.78
C SER A 35 18.50 -31.58 -23.72
N GLU A 36 18.36 -32.85 -23.36
CA GLU A 36 19.40 -33.60 -22.64
C GLU A 36 20.67 -33.64 -23.42
N ARG A 37 21.69 -32.93 -22.97
CA ARG A 37 23.08 -33.20 -23.37
C ARG A 37 23.71 -34.04 -22.29
N SER A 38 23.74 -35.34 -22.50
CA SER A 38 24.56 -36.28 -21.77
C SER A 38 26.03 -35.95 -21.93
N PHE A 39 26.67 -35.47 -20.88
CA PHE A 39 28.13 -35.52 -20.77
C PHE A 39 28.48 -36.71 -19.90
N VAL A 40 28.93 -37.76 -20.58
CA VAL A 40 29.61 -38.89 -19.93
C VAL A 40 31.00 -38.42 -19.54
N ASN A 41 31.30 -38.31 -18.26
CA ASN A 41 32.65 -38.34 -17.75
C ASN A 41 32.79 -39.45 -16.70
N LYS A 42 33.58 -40.39 -17.08
CA LYS A 42 33.99 -41.57 -16.33
C LYS A 42 35.06 -41.12 -15.32
N THR A 43 34.84 -41.34 -14.07
CA THR A 43 35.76 -41.86 -13.05
C THR A 43 35.27 -41.61 -11.62
N GLY A 44 35.02 -42.69 -10.88
CA GLY A 44 35.35 -42.85 -9.46
C GLY A 44 34.45 -42.21 -8.43
N GLU A 45 33.60 -43.07 -7.85
CA GLU A 45 33.29 -43.15 -6.39
C GLU A 45 33.01 -41.85 -5.58
N THR A 46 31.82 -41.67 -5.13
CA THR A 46 31.39 -41.85 -3.75
C THR A 46 29.94 -41.32 -3.56
N THR A 47 29.08 -42.21 -3.13
CA THR A 47 27.68 -42.00 -2.78
C THR A 47 27.58 -41.06 -1.59
N TYR A 48 26.98 -39.88 -1.79
CA TYR A 48 26.29 -39.14 -0.75
C TYR A 48 24.91 -38.76 -1.25
N SER A 49 23.91 -39.50 -0.79
CA SER A 49 22.52 -39.11 -0.89
C SER A 49 22.33 -37.84 -0.04
N GLN A 50 22.42 -36.67 -0.64
CA GLN A 50 21.80 -35.49 -0.06
C GLN A 50 20.35 -35.47 -0.48
N THR A 51 19.50 -35.93 0.40
CA THR A 51 18.08 -35.57 0.39
C THR A 51 18.00 -34.07 0.57
N SER A 52 17.88 -33.36 -0.54
CA SER A 52 17.52 -31.94 -0.49
C SER A 52 16.09 -31.87 -0.01
N GLU A 53 15.89 -31.73 1.30
CA GLU A 53 14.64 -31.20 1.82
C GLU A 53 14.43 -29.84 1.17
N ILE A 54 13.49 -29.80 0.22
CA ILE A 54 12.96 -28.54 -0.29
C ILE A 54 12.17 -27.98 0.91
N ILE A 55 12.85 -27.19 1.73
CA ILE A 55 12.18 -26.31 2.69
C ILE A 55 11.42 -25.31 1.82
N ASN A 56 10.14 -25.57 1.57
CA ASN A 56 9.19 -24.58 1.10
C ASN A 56 9.03 -23.54 2.23
N THR A 57 9.99 -22.65 2.31
CA THR A 57 9.82 -21.41 3.06
C THR A 57 8.78 -20.59 2.28
N PRO A 58 7.58 -20.37 2.82
CA PRO A 58 6.62 -19.50 2.14
C PRO A 58 7.31 -18.16 1.94
N ASN A 59 7.33 -17.71 0.70
CA ASN A 59 8.04 -16.52 0.28
C ASN A 59 7.50 -15.30 1.04
N SER A 60 8.14 -14.97 2.15
CA SER A 60 7.78 -13.85 3.04
C SER A 60 7.58 -12.54 2.28
N ALA A 61 8.35 -12.33 1.20
CA ALA A 61 8.22 -11.16 0.34
C ALA A 61 6.86 -11.08 -0.38
N THR A 62 6.31 -12.23 -0.81
CA THR A 62 5.00 -12.27 -1.49
C THR A 62 3.85 -11.97 -0.53
N MET A 63 3.94 -12.41 0.73
CA MET A 63 2.95 -12.09 1.75
C MET A 63 3.03 -10.62 2.18
N GLN A 64 4.22 -10.04 2.26
CA GLN A 64 4.46 -8.64 2.60
C GLN A 64 3.84 -7.70 1.57
N VAL A 65 4.09 -7.96 0.28
CA VAL A 65 3.47 -7.20 -0.83
C VAL A 65 1.96 -7.34 -0.79
N SER A 66 1.41 -8.50 -0.42
CA SER A 66 -0.03 -8.71 -0.38
C SER A 66 -0.73 -7.94 0.75
N SER A 67 -0.17 -7.84 1.96
CA SER A 67 -0.80 -7.10 3.06
C SER A 67 -0.75 -5.59 2.84
N LEU A 68 0.38 -5.05 2.43
CA LEU A 68 0.48 -3.64 2.07
C LEU A 68 -0.41 -3.30 0.87
N SER A 69 -0.48 -4.17 -0.14
CA SER A 69 -1.35 -3.95 -1.29
C SER A 69 -2.83 -3.90 -0.91
N ARG A 70 -3.28 -4.72 0.03
CA ARG A 70 -4.65 -4.66 0.55
C ARG A 70 -4.91 -3.34 1.27
N LEU A 71 -4.01 -2.93 2.16
CA LEU A 71 -4.11 -1.65 2.87
C LEU A 71 -4.16 -0.46 1.92
N LEU A 72 -3.34 -0.44 0.88
CA LEU A 72 -3.35 0.61 -0.14
C LEU A 72 -4.65 0.60 -0.95
N ASN A 73 -5.18 -0.58 -1.28
CA ASN A 73 -6.46 -0.68 -1.97
C ASN A 73 -7.61 -0.14 -1.11
N ASP A 74 -7.64 -0.49 0.18
CA ASP A 74 -8.64 0.01 1.11
C ASP A 74 -8.50 1.53 1.32
N ALA A 75 -7.29 2.04 1.39
CA ALA A 75 -7.01 3.49 1.46
C ALA A 75 -7.45 4.21 0.17
N ALA A 76 -7.26 3.60 -1.00
CA ALA A 76 -7.70 4.16 -2.27
C ALA A 76 -9.23 4.30 -2.31
N VAL A 77 -9.98 3.29 -1.86
CA VAL A 77 -11.45 3.35 -1.78
C VAL A 77 -11.90 4.48 -0.83
N ARG A 78 -11.24 4.63 0.32
CA ARG A 78 -11.54 5.73 1.26
C ARG A 78 -11.23 7.09 0.66
N ALA A 79 -10.08 7.23 -0.02
CA ALA A 79 -9.68 8.45 -0.70
C ALA A 79 -10.67 8.83 -1.81
N GLU A 80 -11.08 7.87 -2.65
CA GLU A 80 -12.07 8.09 -3.70
C GLU A 80 -13.41 8.55 -3.13
N THR A 81 -13.88 7.93 -2.06
CA THR A 81 -15.12 8.31 -1.37
C THR A 81 -15.03 9.73 -0.82
N ARG A 82 -13.93 10.09 -0.18
CA ARG A 82 -13.68 11.44 0.33
C ARG A 82 -13.63 12.46 -0.79
N ASP A 83 -12.90 12.18 -1.85
CA ASP A 83 -12.64 13.11 -2.96
C ASP A 83 -13.92 13.35 -3.79
N ALA A 84 -14.81 12.36 -3.88
CA ALA A 84 -16.09 12.50 -4.55
C ALA A 84 -17.03 13.55 -3.91
N ILE A 85 -16.87 13.80 -2.61
CA ILE A 85 -17.72 14.76 -1.85
C ILE A 85 -16.96 16.03 -1.43
N THR A 86 -15.68 16.15 -1.76
CA THR A 86 -14.80 17.21 -1.30
C THR A 86 -14.38 18.07 -2.50
N ASN A 87 -14.57 19.38 -2.41
CA ASN A 87 -14.07 20.33 -3.42
C ASN A 87 -12.56 20.60 -3.24
N ARG A 88 -11.98 21.34 -4.18
CA ARG A 88 -10.55 21.66 -4.18
C ARG A 88 -10.07 22.35 -2.90
N ASP A 89 -10.87 23.28 -2.36
CA ASP A 89 -10.53 23.99 -1.13
C ASP A 89 -10.54 23.07 0.08
N GLY A 90 -11.50 22.13 0.11
CA GLY A 90 -11.55 21.08 1.12
C GLY A 90 -10.37 20.14 1.06
N LEU A 91 -9.94 19.72 -0.15
CA LEU A 91 -8.72 18.91 -0.31
C LEU A 91 -7.46 19.66 0.13
N ALA A 92 -7.36 20.97 -0.17
CA ALA A 92 -6.27 21.79 0.30
C ALA A 92 -6.27 21.93 1.84
N ALA A 93 -7.44 22.06 2.46
CA ALA A 93 -7.58 22.10 3.91
C ALA A 93 -7.17 20.77 4.56
N ILE A 94 -7.53 19.62 3.97
CA ILE A 94 -7.08 18.29 4.42
C ILE A 94 -5.56 18.21 4.36
N ALA A 95 -4.94 18.61 3.26
CA ALA A 95 -3.49 18.58 3.11
C ALA A 95 -2.79 19.45 4.17
N GLN A 96 -3.30 20.66 4.41
CA GLN A 96 -2.77 21.57 5.42
C GLN A 96 -2.94 21.01 6.84
N SER A 97 -4.11 20.44 7.16
CA SER A 97 -4.40 19.82 8.46
C SER A 97 -3.48 18.63 8.70
N THR A 98 -3.31 17.76 7.71
CA THR A 98 -2.42 16.60 7.80
C THR A 98 -0.96 17.03 7.99
N ALA A 99 -0.49 18.04 7.27
CA ALA A 99 0.86 18.55 7.46
C ALA A 99 1.04 19.13 8.88
N HIS A 100 0.05 19.85 9.40
CA HIS A 100 0.08 20.37 10.77
C HIS A 100 0.04 19.25 11.82
N GLU A 101 -0.75 18.21 11.60
CA GLU A 101 -0.81 17.03 12.48
C GLU A 101 0.54 16.31 12.53
N LEU A 102 1.15 16.05 11.36
CA LEU A 102 2.34 15.20 11.23
C LEU A 102 3.67 15.94 11.50
N TYR A 103 3.70 17.27 11.34
CA TYR A 103 4.92 18.07 11.50
C TYR A 103 4.79 19.24 12.49
N GLY A 104 3.60 19.51 12.99
CA GLY A 104 3.35 20.59 13.92
C GLY A 104 3.76 20.28 15.36
N GLU A 105 3.55 21.25 16.24
CA GLU A 105 3.87 21.12 17.66
C GLU A 105 3.10 19.99 18.37
N SER A 106 1.87 19.69 17.90
CA SER A 106 1.06 18.60 18.44
C SER A 106 1.74 17.25 18.29
N TYR A 107 2.37 17.00 17.14
CA TYR A 107 3.19 15.80 16.94
C TYR A 107 4.32 15.71 17.96
N THR A 108 5.05 16.80 18.15
CA THR A 108 6.19 16.84 19.08
C THR A 108 5.75 16.59 20.52
N ARG A 109 4.63 17.18 20.93
CA ARG A 109 4.08 16.95 22.27
C ARG A 109 3.62 15.53 22.51
N ASN A 110 3.07 14.88 21.47
CA ASN A 110 2.53 13.53 21.56
C ASN A 110 3.51 12.46 21.05
N LYS A 111 4.75 12.83 20.82
CA LYS A 111 5.76 11.94 20.21
C LYS A 111 5.86 10.57 20.88
N ALA A 112 5.86 10.52 22.20
CA ALA A 112 5.92 9.25 22.93
C ALA A 112 4.70 8.36 22.68
N ILE A 113 3.52 8.95 22.47
CA ILE A 113 2.31 8.21 22.11
C ILE A 113 2.44 7.67 20.68
N HIS A 114 2.88 8.50 19.75
CA HIS A 114 3.08 8.08 18.35
C HIS A 114 4.16 7.01 18.20
N ASP A 115 5.22 7.07 19.02
CA ASP A 115 6.29 6.07 19.02
C ASP A 115 5.84 4.72 19.61
N ALA A 116 4.84 4.73 20.49
CA ALA A 116 4.24 3.54 21.11
C ALA A 116 3.05 2.97 20.32
N GLU A 117 2.62 3.64 19.26
CA GLU A 117 1.48 3.22 18.45
C GLU A 117 1.79 1.92 17.69
N VAL A 118 0.89 0.94 17.80
CA VAL A 118 1.00 -0.35 17.14
C VAL A 118 -0.24 -0.57 16.27
N PRO A 119 -0.09 -0.97 15.00
CA PRO A 119 -1.23 -1.27 14.15
C PRO A 119 -2.08 -2.41 14.73
N ASN A 120 -3.38 -2.35 14.53
CA ASN A 120 -4.28 -3.44 14.88
C ASN A 120 -4.15 -4.57 13.85
N SER A 121 -3.12 -5.40 13.99
CA SER A 121 -2.79 -6.49 13.07
C SER A 121 -1.96 -7.55 13.78
N ASP A 122 -2.21 -8.82 13.44
CA ASP A 122 -1.38 -9.96 13.85
C ASP A 122 -0.29 -10.29 12.80
N ASP A 123 -0.27 -9.58 11.68
CA ASP A 123 0.72 -9.77 10.64
C ASP A 123 2.08 -9.18 11.08
N SER A 124 3.05 -10.07 11.27
CA SER A 124 4.40 -9.71 11.71
C SER A 124 5.10 -8.72 10.78
N GLN A 125 4.80 -8.77 9.49
CA GLN A 125 5.38 -7.86 8.49
C GLN A 125 4.75 -6.47 8.59
N ARG A 126 3.43 -6.41 8.82
CA ARG A 126 2.73 -5.15 9.09
C ARG A 126 3.26 -4.47 10.36
N LEU A 127 3.48 -5.24 11.42
CA LEU A 127 4.07 -4.77 12.67
C LEU A 127 5.52 -4.29 12.48
N ALA A 128 6.32 -5.04 11.72
CA ALA A 128 7.70 -4.67 11.41
C ALA A 128 7.78 -3.36 10.59
N GLN A 129 6.88 -3.17 9.63
CA GLN A 129 6.80 -1.95 8.82
C GLN A 129 6.49 -0.71 9.67
N ALA A 130 5.50 -0.80 10.57
CA ALA A 130 5.18 0.29 11.49
C ALA A 130 6.35 0.61 12.44
N LYS A 131 7.03 -0.42 12.96
CA LYS A 131 8.24 -0.26 13.77
C LYS A 131 9.37 0.41 12.99
N GLN A 132 9.55 0.04 11.71
CA GLN A 132 10.55 0.67 10.84
C GLN A 132 10.22 2.13 10.56
N ALA A 133 8.94 2.48 10.36
CA ALA A 133 8.51 3.87 10.20
C ALA A 133 8.81 4.69 11.47
N THR A 134 8.56 4.14 12.66
CA THR A 134 8.89 4.76 13.94
C THR A 134 10.41 4.95 14.10
N ALA A 135 11.22 3.95 13.74
CA ALA A 135 12.67 4.08 13.76
C ALA A 135 13.15 5.17 12.80
N PHE A 136 12.60 5.22 11.59
CA PHE A 136 12.91 6.25 10.59
C PHE A 136 12.57 7.66 11.09
N THR A 137 11.39 7.89 11.65
CA THR A 137 10.98 9.21 12.18
C THR A 137 11.84 9.66 13.35
N ASN A 138 12.49 8.72 14.04
CA ASN A 138 13.46 8.95 15.11
C ASN A 138 14.92 9.08 14.62
N GLY A 139 15.13 9.13 13.30
CA GLY A 139 16.48 9.21 12.72
C GLY A 139 17.26 7.88 12.76
N GLN A 140 16.59 6.78 13.01
CA GLN A 140 17.15 5.44 13.13
C GLN A 140 16.62 4.53 12.01
N GLY A 141 17.39 4.38 10.95
CA GLY A 141 17.03 3.48 9.86
C GLY A 141 16.47 4.16 8.62
N SER A 142 16.07 3.35 7.64
CA SER A 142 15.56 3.80 6.35
C SER A 142 14.04 3.90 6.35
N ASN A 143 13.51 4.78 5.46
CA ASN A 143 12.07 4.88 5.25
C ASN A 143 11.50 3.57 4.67
N PRO A 144 10.48 2.94 5.31
CA PRO A 144 9.89 1.71 4.81
C PRO A 144 9.13 1.88 3.48
N PHE A 145 8.82 3.11 3.10
CA PHE A 145 8.07 3.44 1.88
C PHE A 145 8.95 3.96 0.75
N LYS A 146 10.27 3.88 0.91
CA LYS A 146 11.23 4.36 -0.09
C LYS A 146 10.99 3.71 -1.45
N GLY A 147 10.89 4.54 -2.49
CA GLY A 147 10.68 4.09 -3.87
C GLY A 147 9.23 3.79 -4.25
N MET A 148 8.27 4.04 -3.37
CA MET A 148 6.84 4.00 -3.73
C MET A 148 6.47 5.19 -4.62
N SER A 149 5.40 5.04 -5.41
CA SER A 149 4.88 6.15 -6.21
C SER A 149 4.26 7.24 -5.33
N ARG A 150 4.21 8.48 -5.83
CA ARG A 150 3.59 9.60 -5.11
C ARG A 150 2.13 9.33 -4.75
N ASP A 151 1.38 8.68 -5.64
CA ASP A 151 -0.01 8.32 -5.39
C ASP A 151 -0.14 7.34 -4.22
N GLN A 152 0.72 6.32 -4.19
CA GLN A 152 0.75 5.36 -3.07
C GLN A 152 1.15 6.03 -1.75
N LEU A 153 2.15 6.92 -1.79
CA LEU A 153 2.57 7.70 -0.61
C LEU A 153 1.45 8.62 -0.11
N ALA A 154 0.72 9.26 -1.02
CA ALA A 154 -0.44 10.09 -0.68
C ALA A 154 -1.57 9.27 -0.03
N LEU A 155 -1.84 8.05 -0.52
CA LEU A 155 -2.82 7.15 0.10
C LEU A 155 -2.48 6.83 1.55
N ILE A 156 -1.20 6.64 1.88
CA ILE A 156 -0.76 6.40 3.26
C ILE A 156 -0.83 7.69 4.09
N ALA A 157 -0.26 8.78 3.57
CA ALA A 157 -0.11 10.03 4.32
C ALA A 157 -1.44 10.66 4.71
N TYR A 158 -2.43 10.61 3.82
CA TYR A 158 -3.74 11.25 3.99
C TYR A 158 -4.84 10.30 4.49
N ASP A 159 -4.49 9.07 4.86
CA ASP A 159 -5.43 8.13 5.45
C ASP A 159 -5.57 8.37 6.95
N ASP A 160 -6.69 8.92 7.37
CA ASP A 160 -7.04 9.21 8.76
C ASP A 160 -7.86 8.10 9.44
N SER A 161 -8.03 6.95 8.77
CA SER A 161 -8.83 5.83 9.27
C SER A 161 -8.21 5.07 10.45
N GLY A 162 -6.91 5.31 10.73
CA GLY A 162 -6.14 4.53 11.71
C GLY A 162 -5.57 3.22 11.16
N ALA A 163 -5.70 2.95 9.85
CA ALA A 163 -5.08 1.79 9.22
C ALA A 163 -3.55 1.89 9.19
N PHE A 164 -3.03 3.12 9.16
CA PHE A 164 -1.61 3.44 9.27
C PHE A 164 -1.35 4.23 10.55
N THR A 165 -0.25 3.94 11.23
CA THR A 165 0.18 4.70 12.41
C THR A 165 0.57 6.13 12.02
N VAL A 166 0.57 7.05 12.98
CA VAL A 166 0.98 8.45 12.74
C VAL A 166 2.42 8.51 12.19
N ASN A 167 3.32 7.66 12.69
CA ASN A 167 4.70 7.59 12.21
C ASN A 167 4.81 7.04 10.77
N GLU A 168 3.94 6.12 10.36
CA GLU A 168 3.87 5.66 8.98
C GLU A 168 3.37 6.76 8.05
N ARG A 169 2.31 7.46 8.42
CA ARG A 169 1.78 8.61 7.67
C ARG A 169 2.84 9.69 7.51
N ARG A 170 3.59 9.99 8.59
CA ARG A 170 4.70 10.94 8.57
C ARG A 170 5.84 10.47 7.65
N ALA A 171 6.23 9.20 7.72
CA ALA A 171 7.26 8.63 6.85
C ALA A 171 6.86 8.68 5.37
N ALA A 172 5.60 8.36 5.04
CA ALA A 172 5.07 8.46 3.68
C ALA A 172 5.08 9.92 3.18
N LEU A 173 4.62 10.88 3.98
CA LEU A 173 4.61 12.29 3.59
C LEU A 173 6.02 12.87 3.39
N SER A 174 7.02 12.35 4.10
CA SER A 174 8.41 12.78 3.93
C SER A 174 9.08 12.23 2.67
N GLU A 175 8.53 11.20 2.05
CA GLU A 175 9.03 10.58 0.82
C GLU A 175 8.33 11.12 -0.44
N ALA A 176 7.10 11.70 -0.27
CA ALA A 176 6.27 12.20 -1.37
C ALA A 176 6.81 13.51 -1.97
#